data_ef5a602e177ac6166668e965067f2216
#
_entry.id   ef5a602e177ac6166668e965067f2216
#
_cell.length_a   1.000
_cell.length_b   1.000
_cell.length_c   1.000
_cell.angle_alpha   90.00
_cell.angle_beta   90.00
_cell.angle_gamma   90.00
#
_symmetry.space_group_name_H-M   'P 1'
#
loop_
_entity.id
_entity.type
_entity.pdbx_description
1 polymer ?
#
loop_
_entity_poly.entity_id
_entity_poly.type
_entity_poly.pdbx_seq_one_letter_code
_entity_poly.pdbx_strand_id
1 'polypeptide(L)'
;MLIAKLKGSFFGVMLLICLFSSALVQAQTKEEEKIKAATTVLNDFNEMQENIPAQLLNISKGVIIIPKMINAGLMVGGKYGRGLAMVKKENGEWSDPVFITITGGSIGPQIGVQAVDLVLVFKSSKTLMEIGKGSFTLGGDLSVAAGPMGRSSSAQTDYKLEAEVYSYSRSKGLFAGITLNGAALAIDNKANNDFYDNWTDANTTFKSSNVSSKPVDDLRARLDEFN
;
A
#
# COMPACT_ATOMS: atom_id res chain seq x y z
N MET A 1 -9.46 43.50 38.81
CA MET A 1 -8.62 43.48 37.59
C MET A 1 -7.87 42.15 37.37
N LEU A 2 -7.63 41.37 38.41
CA LEU A 2 -6.90 40.07 38.31
C LEU A 2 -7.76 38.93 37.71
N ILE A 3 -9.05 38.89 38.01
CA ILE A 3 -9.97 37.80 37.58
C ILE A 3 -10.27 37.82 36.07
N ALA A 4 -10.23 39.01 35.45
CA ALA A 4 -10.44 39.12 33.99
C ALA A 4 -9.26 38.60 33.16
N LYS A 5 -8.00 38.70 33.65
CA LYS A 5 -6.80 38.13 32.99
C LYS A 5 -6.77 36.61 33.06
N LEU A 6 -7.30 36.00 34.16
CA LEU A 6 -7.32 34.52 34.28
C LEU A 6 -8.31 33.88 33.32
N LYS A 7 -9.47 34.51 33.06
CA LYS A 7 -10.48 34.01 32.12
C LYS A 7 -10.02 34.04 30.68
N GLY A 8 -9.26 35.09 30.27
CA GLY A 8 -8.70 35.16 28.91
C GLY A 8 -7.61 34.12 28.61
N SER A 9 -6.78 33.81 29.62
CA SER A 9 -5.75 32.76 29.48
C SER A 9 -6.34 31.34 29.38
N PHE A 10 -7.40 31.06 30.12
CA PHE A 10 -8.08 29.77 30.09
C PHE A 10 -8.80 29.53 28.76
N PHE A 11 -9.37 30.57 28.16
CA PHE A 11 -10.05 30.52 26.88
C PHE A 11 -9.06 30.29 25.73
N GLY A 12 -7.86 30.91 25.79
CA GLY A 12 -6.79 30.72 24.83
C GLY A 12 -6.21 29.30 24.83
N VAL A 13 -6.01 28.72 26.02
CA VAL A 13 -5.51 27.34 26.16
C VAL A 13 -6.59 26.35 25.69
N MET A 14 -7.84 26.56 25.97
CA MET A 14 -8.92 25.69 25.50
C MET A 14 -9.08 25.75 23.98
N LEU A 15 -8.94 26.90 23.35
CA LEU A 15 -8.98 27.09 21.91
C LEU A 15 -7.78 26.37 21.24
N LEU A 16 -6.59 26.43 21.84
CA LEU A 16 -5.39 25.75 21.35
C LEU A 16 -5.54 24.22 21.39
N ILE A 17 -6.12 23.69 22.46
CA ILE A 17 -6.39 22.25 22.63
C ILE A 17 -7.41 21.77 21.58
N CYS A 18 -8.45 22.55 21.27
CA CYS A 18 -9.42 22.20 20.23
C CYS A 18 -8.82 22.19 18.82
N LEU A 19 -7.87 23.10 18.53
CA LEU A 19 -7.19 23.13 17.23
C LEU A 19 -6.24 21.94 17.05
N PHE A 20 -5.57 21.50 18.11
CA PHE A 20 -4.72 20.29 18.06
C PHE A 20 -5.54 19.00 17.90
N SER A 21 -6.69 18.89 18.59
CA SER A 21 -7.57 17.72 18.46
C SER A 21 -8.14 17.55 17.06
N SER A 22 -8.51 18.64 16.39
CA SER A 22 -9.04 18.58 15.02
C SER A 22 -7.99 18.15 13.99
N ALA A 23 -6.72 18.53 14.18
CA ALA A 23 -5.63 18.14 13.28
C ALA A 23 -5.32 16.63 13.37
N LEU A 24 -5.38 16.04 14.55
CA LEU A 24 -5.16 14.60 14.76
C LEU A 24 -6.29 13.75 14.13
N VAL A 25 -7.54 14.16 14.32
CA VAL A 25 -8.70 13.48 13.72
C VAL A 25 -8.64 13.54 12.18
N GLN A 26 -8.16 14.63 11.61
CA GLN A 26 -8.05 14.78 10.16
C GLN A 26 -6.91 13.94 9.57
N ALA A 27 -5.83 13.73 10.30
CA ALA A 27 -4.72 12.87 9.86
C ALA A 27 -5.17 11.40 9.82
N GLN A 28 -5.84 10.91 10.86
CA GLN A 28 -6.33 9.54 10.92
C GLN A 28 -7.35 9.24 9.81
N THR A 29 -8.28 10.14 9.54
CA THR A 29 -9.24 9.99 8.43
C THR A 29 -8.58 9.89 7.08
N LYS A 30 -7.48 10.62 6.83
CA LYS A 30 -6.74 10.57 5.57
C LYS A 30 -6.06 9.23 5.33
N GLU A 31 -5.51 8.61 6.35
CA GLU A 31 -4.89 7.29 6.22
C GLU A 31 -5.94 6.17 6.09
N GLU A 32 -7.09 6.31 6.77
CA GLU A 32 -8.24 5.43 6.56
C GLU A 32 -8.79 5.50 5.12
N GLU A 33 -8.80 6.67 4.50
CA GLU A 33 -9.17 6.82 3.10
C GLU A 33 -8.23 6.06 2.15
N LYS A 34 -6.93 5.99 2.47
CA LYS A 34 -5.99 5.16 1.70
C LYS A 34 -6.28 3.67 1.84
N ILE A 35 -6.64 3.22 3.04
CA ILE A 35 -7.04 1.83 3.27
C ILE A 35 -8.30 1.50 2.46
N LYS A 36 -9.31 2.36 2.47
CA LYS A 36 -10.51 2.21 1.62
C LYS A 36 -10.16 2.19 0.13
N ALA A 37 -9.25 3.07 -0.31
CA ALA A 37 -8.80 3.09 -1.69
C ALA A 37 -8.07 1.79 -2.07
N ALA A 38 -7.28 1.21 -1.17
CA ALA A 38 -6.63 -0.09 -1.39
C ALA A 38 -7.65 -1.22 -1.53
N THR A 39 -8.71 -1.25 -0.69
CA THR A 39 -9.83 -2.19 -0.82
C THR A 39 -10.52 -2.03 -2.17
N THR A 40 -10.76 -0.80 -2.61
CA THR A 40 -11.35 -0.51 -3.93
C THR A 40 -10.47 -1.06 -5.05
N VAL A 41 -9.15 -0.85 -4.99
CA VAL A 41 -8.21 -1.40 -5.98
C VAL A 41 -8.32 -2.91 -6.09
N LEU A 42 -8.39 -3.63 -4.96
CA LEU A 42 -8.56 -5.10 -4.98
C LEU A 42 -9.90 -5.50 -5.59
N ASN A 43 -10.99 -4.80 -5.27
CA ASN A 43 -12.31 -5.04 -5.87
C ASN A 43 -12.25 -4.90 -7.38
N ASP A 44 -11.68 -3.79 -7.83
CA ASP A 44 -11.55 -3.48 -9.25
C ASP A 44 -10.71 -4.51 -10.01
N PHE A 45 -9.62 -5.04 -9.41
CA PHE A 45 -8.85 -6.15 -10.02
C PHE A 45 -9.65 -7.45 -10.08
N ASN A 46 -10.53 -7.72 -9.11
CA ASN A 46 -11.35 -8.93 -9.10
C ASN A 46 -12.47 -8.89 -10.17
N GLU A 47 -12.99 -7.70 -10.47
CA GLU A 47 -14.04 -7.51 -11.48
C GLU A 47 -13.49 -7.57 -12.91
N MET A 48 -12.18 -7.44 -13.10
CA MET A 48 -11.55 -7.50 -14.42
C MET A 48 -11.53 -8.94 -14.95
N GLN A 49 -11.64 -9.09 -16.27
CA GLN A 49 -11.45 -10.39 -16.96
C GLN A 49 -10.02 -10.91 -16.77
N GLU A 50 -9.07 -10.01 -16.63
CA GLU A 50 -7.65 -10.25 -16.39
C GLU A 50 -7.34 -10.03 -14.90
N ASN A 51 -7.93 -10.85 -14.03
CA ASN A 51 -7.76 -10.75 -12.59
C ASN A 51 -6.43 -11.35 -12.11
N ILE A 52 -6.07 -11.07 -10.86
CA ILE A 52 -4.95 -11.73 -10.18
C ILE A 52 -5.34 -13.21 -9.97
N PRO A 53 -4.54 -14.18 -10.43
CA PRO A 53 -4.89 -15.59 -10.28
C PRO A 53 -5.05 -15.99 -8.82
N ALA A 54 -6.14 -16.66 -8.47
CA ALA A 54 -6.38 -17.13 -7.11
C ALA A 54 -5.24 -18.02 -6.58
N GLN A 55 -4.62 -18.83 -7.46
CA GLN A 55 -3.46 -19.66 -7.08
C GLN A 55 -2.29 -18.84 -6.55
N LEU A 56 -2.00 -17.67 -7.17
CA LEU A 56 -0.93 -16.78 -6.71
C LEU A 56 -1.29 -16.14 -5.37
N LEU A 57 -2.54 -15.74 -5.21
CA LEU A 57 -3.02 -15.12 -3.96
C LEU A 57 -3.02 -16.14 -2.80
N ASN A 58 -3.39 -17.39 -3.07
CA ASN A 58 -3.35 -18.47 -2.08
C ASN A 58 -1.93 -18.74 -1.53
N ILE A 59 -0.91 -18.67 -2.38
CA ILE A 59 0.49 -18.87 -1.96
C ILE A 59 1.14 -17.59 -1.46
N SER A 60 0.48 -16.45 -1.58
CA SER A 60 1.02 -15.16 -1.18
C SER A 60 1.24 -15.09 0.33
N LYS A 61 2.34 -14.47 0.72
CA LYS A 61 2.72 -14.19 2.11
C LYS A 61 2.71 -12.71 2.43
N GLY A 62 2.37 -11.88 1.44
CA GLY A 62 2.22 -10.46 1.63
C GLY A 62 1.82 -9.74 0.37
N VAL A 63 1.29 -8.55 0.54
CA VAL A 63 0.84 -7.68 -0.55
C VAL A 63 1.27 -6.24 -0.29
N ILE A 64 1.53 -5.52 -1.38
CA ILE A 64 1.61 -4.06 -1.38
C ILE A 64 0.54 -3.55 -2.34
N ILE A 65 -0.24 -2.58 -1.90
CA ILE A 65 -1.30 -1.97 -2.70
C ILE A 65 -1.06 -0.46 -2.75
N ILE A 66 -0.90 0.08 -3.95
CA ILE A 66 -0.64 1.49 -4.19
C ILE A 66 -1.70 2.05 -5.12
N PRO A 67 -2.76 2.66 -4.57
CA PRO A 67 -3.79 3.32 -5.36
C PRO A 67 -3.24 4.56 -6.07
N LYS A 68 -3.62 4.75 -7.32
CA LYS A 68 -3.38 5.96 -8.11
C LYS A 68 -1.92 6.43 -8.10
N MET A 69 -0.96 5.50 -8.21
CA MET A 69 0.45 5.85 -8.41
C MET A 69 0.58 6.75 -9.64
N ILE A 70 1.21 7.88 -9.51
CA ILE A 70 1.48 8.79 -10.62
C ILE A 70 2.73 8.33 -11.36
N ASN A 71 2.60 8.16 -12.65
CA ASN A 71 3.71 7.93 -13.57
C ASN A 71 3.68 9.07 -14.60
N ALA A 72 4.70 9.92 -14.59
CA ALA A 72 4.76 11.11 -15.40
C ALA A 72 6.10 11.22 -16.09
N GLY A 73 6.10 11.56 -17.41
CA GLY A 73 7.35 11.74 -18.15
C GLY A 73 7.17 12.18 -19.59
N LEU A 74 8.28 12.68 -20.12
CA LEU A 74 8.52 12.99 -21.52
C LEU A 74 9.86 12.35 -21.91
N MET A 75 9.84 11.08 -22.33
CA MET A 75 11.03 10.24 -22.59
C MET A 75 11.77 9.86 -21.28
N VAL A 76 12.01 10.82 -20.39
CA VAL A 76 12.50 10.63 -19.01
C VAL A 76 11.45 11.17 -18.07
N GLY A 77 11.14 10.44 -17.03
CA GLY A 77 10.12 10.83 -16.08
C GLY A 77 10.33 10.26 -14.68
N GLY A 78 9.31 10.38 -13.86
CA GLY A 78 9.30 9.87 -12.51
C GLY A 78 7.99 9.17 -12.18
N LYS A 79 8.05 8.31 -11.19
CA LYS A 79 6.89 7.68 -10.59
C LYS A 79 6.88 7.94 -9.09
N TYR A 80 5.70 8.17 -8.56
CA TYR A 80 5.47 8.38 -7.15
C TYR A 80 4.10 7.84 -6.75
N GLY A 81 4.07 7.10 -5.67
CA GLY A 81 2.83 6.58 -5.11
C GLY A 81 2.93 6.41 -3.60
N ARG A 82 1.79 6.43 -2.94
CA ARG A 82 1.63 6.10 -1.52
C ARG A 82 0.60 5.00 -1.40
N GLY A 83 0.89 4.02 -0.58
CA GLY A 83 0.05 2.86 -0.40
C GLY A 83 0.30 2.20 0.94
N LEU A 84 -0.02 0.94 1.02
CA LEU A 84 0.17 0.15 2.21
C LEU A 84 0.68 -1.25 1.87
N ALA A 85 1.35 -1.87 2.83
CA ALA A 85 1.83 -3.23 2.83
C ALA A 85 1.16 -4.02 3.96
N MET A 86 0.82 -5.28 3.71
CA MET A 86 0.34 -6.23 4.72
C MET A 86 1.00 -7.58 4.51
N VAL A 87 1.27 -8.27 5.60
CA VAL A 87 1.88 -9.62 5.63
C VAL A 87 0.84 -10.62 6.13
N LYS A 88 0.80 -11.79 5.51
CA LYS A 88 0.03 -12.91 6.02
C LYS A 88 0.86 -13.66 7.06
N LYS A 89 0.39 -13.64 8.30
CA LYS A 89 1.03 -14.28 9.45
C LYS A 89 0.94 -15.80 9.35
N GLU A 90 1.72 -16.51 10.17
CA GLU A 90 1.71 -17.98 10.21
C GLU A 90 0.35 -18.58 10.62
N ASN A 91 -0.43 -17.86 11.42
CA ASN A 91 -1.79 -18.24 11.79
C ASN A 91 -2.84 -18.00 10.69
N GLY A 92 -2.42 -17.49 9.52
CA GLY A 92 -3.28 -17.20 8.38
C GLY A 92 -3.92 -15.81 8.38
N GLU A 93 -3.84 -15.06 9.48
CA GLU A 93 -4.38 -13.70 9.56
C GLU A 93 -3.48 -12.68 8.86
N TRP A 94 -4.09 -11.63 8.31
CA TRP A 94 -3.36 -10.48 7.79
C TRP A 94 -2.93 -9.54 8.91
N SER A 95 -1.72 -9.04 8.81
CA SER A 95 -1.14 -8.07 9.74
C SER A 95 -1.90 -6.74 9.74
N ASP A 96 -1.52 -5.87 10.67
CA ASP A 96 -1.87 -4.45 10.58
C ASP A 96 -1.21 -3.81 9.35
N PRO A 97 -1.86 -2.81 8.69
CA PRO A 97 -1.33 -2.17 7.50
C PRO A 97 -0.12 -1.28 7.83
N VAL A 98 0.96 -1.41 7.07
CA VAL A 98 2.11 -0.50 7.12
C VAL A 98 2.06 0.42 5.93
N PHE A 99 2.02 1.74 6.15
CA PHE A 99 2.03 2.71 5.07
C PHE A 99 3.42 2.83 4.45
N ILE A 100 3.45 2.83 3.12
CA ILE A 100 4.68 2.86 2.32
C ILE A 100 4.59 3.88 1.19
N THR A 101 5.74 4.25 0.65
CA THR A 101 5.88 5.01 -0.59
C THR A 101 6.61 4.21 -1.64
N ILE A 102 6.30 4.45 -2.90
CA ILE A 102 7.10 4.05 -4.05
C ILE A 102 7.59 5.29 -4.78
N THR A 103 8.87 5.31 -5.11
CA THR A 103 9.49 6.35 -5.91
C THR A 103 10.41 5.74 -6.95
N GLY A 104 10.56 6.37 -8.10
CA GLY A 104 11.48 5.84 -9.11
C GLY A 104 11.53 6.69 -10.36
N GLY A 105 12.60 6.51 -11.14
CA GLY A 105 12.68 7.03 -12.50
C GLY A 105 11.81 6.20 -13.45
N SER A 106 11.39 6.80 -14.54
CA SER A 106 10.82 6.10 -15.69
C SER A 106 11.51 6.57 -16.96
N ILE A 107 11.92 5.61 -17.79
CA ILE A 107 12.47 5.86 -19.12
C ILE A 107 11.58 5.13 -20.10
N GLY A 108 11.09 5.83 -21.10
CA GLY A 108 10.26 5.22 -22.13
C GLY A 108 9.61 6.28 -23.04
N PRO A 109 9.05 5.86 -24.16
CA PRO A 109 8.40 6.77 -25.12
C PRO A 109 7.05 7.32 -24.61
N GLN A 110 6.82 7.31 -23.29
CA GLN A 110 5.59 7.80 -22.69
C GLN A 110 5.62 9.31 -22.59
N ILE A 111 4.59 9.94 -23.14
CA ILE A 111 4.35 11.38 -23.05
C ILE A 111 3.08 11.58 -22.22
N GLY A 112 3.21 12.22 -21.06
CA GLY A 112 2.07 12.60 -20.24
C GLY A 112 2.14 12.17 -18.79
N VAL A 113 1.00 12.30 -18.13
CA VAL A 113 0.77 11.90 -16.74
C VAL A 113 -0.28 10.81 -16.71
N GLN A 114 0.02 9.70 -16.07
CA GLN A 114 -0.88 8.57 -15.91
C GLN A 114 -1.02 8.21 -14.43
N ALA A 115 -2.25 8.00 -13.98
CA ALA A 115 -2.53 7.40 -12.68
C ALA A 115 -2.72 5.89 -12.86
N VAL A 116 -2.00 5.10 -12.08
CA VAL A 116 -1.98 3.64 -12.16
C VAL A 116 -2.21 3.05 -10.78
N ASP A 117 -3.16 2.13 -10.68
CA ASP A 117 -3.31 1.30 -9.49
C ASP A 117 -2.32 0.14 -9.59
N LEU A 118 -1.56 -0.09 -8.54
CA LEU A 118 -0.52 -1.12 -8.49
C LEU A 118 -0.75 -2.07 -7.32
N VAL A 119 -0.70 -3.37 -7.61
CA VAL A 119 -0.66 -4.43 -6.60
C VAL A 119 0.60 -5.25 -6.80
N LEU A 120 1.38 -5.42 -5.75
CA LEU A 120 2.53 -6.32 -5.69
C LEU A 120 2.18 -7.49 -4.78
N VAL A 121 2.34 -8.71 -5.30
CA VAL A 121 2.06 -9.95 -4.57
C VAL A 121 3.39 -10.62 -4.25
N PHE A 122 3.66 -10.84 -2.97
CA PHE A 122 4.89 -11.43 -2.45
C PHE A 122 4.67 -12.88 -2.04
N LYS A 123 5.53 -13.78 -2.50
CA LYS A 123 5.52 -15.19 -2.07
C LYS A 123 6.21 -15.42 -0.72
N SER A 124 6.98 -14.46 -0.24
CA SER A 124 7.70 -14.54 1.03
C SER A 124 7.43 -13.31 1.89
N SER A 125 7.01 -13.55 3.13
CA SER A 125 6.88 -12.49 4.15
C SER A 125 8.24 -11.90 4.53
N LYS A 126 9.31 -12.71 4.47
CA LYS A 126 10.68 -12.28 4.78
C LYS A 126 11.10 -11.13 3.87
N THR A 127 10.78 -11.20 2.58
CA THR A 127 11.08 -10.16 1.61
C THR A 127 10.39 -8.84 1.97
N LEU A 128 9.13 -8.89 2.39
CA LEU A 128 8.41 -7.69 2.85
C LEU A 128 9.01 -7.13 4.14
N MET A 129 9.44 -7.99 5.06
CA MET A 129 10.09 -7.57 6.30
C MET A 129 11.44 -6.87 6.07
N GLU A 130 12.16 -7.20 5.00
CA GLU A 130 13.40 -6.49 4.64
C GLU A 130 13.11 -5.03 4.26
N ILE A 131 11.96 -4.73 3.64
CA ILE A 131 11.50 -3.36 3.36
C ILE A 131 11.36 -2.56 4.68
N GLY A 132 10.95 -3.22 5.76
CA GLY A 132 10.86 -2.61 7.09
C GLY A 132 12.19 -2.16 7.68
N LYS A 133 13.32 -2.61 7.13
CA LYS A 133 14.66 -2.23 7.60
C LYS A 133 15.25 -1.01 6.88
N GLY A 134 14.63 -0.56 5.80
CA GLY A 134 15.11 0.60 5.03
C GLY A 134 14.41 0.75 3.68
N SER A 135 15.07 1.41 2.74
CA SER A 135 14.62 1.50 1.36
C SER A 135 15.01 0.24 0.58
N PHE A 136 14.14 -0.19 -0.30
CA PHE A 136 14.30 -1.41 -1.07
C PHE A 136 14.05 -1.15 -2.56
N THR A 137 14.93 -1.62 -3.42
CA THR A 137 14.88 -1.35 -4.87
C THR A 137 14.32 -2.54 -5.63
N LEU A 138 13.20 -2.34 -6.31
CA LEU A 138 12.59 -3.32 -7.19
C LEU A 138 13.45 -3.52 -8.45
N GLY A 139 13.71 -4.75 -8.82
CA GLY A 139 14.56 -5.11 -9.95
C GLY A 139 16.07 -5.05 -9.67
N GLY A 140 16.48 -4.52 -8.50
CA GLY A 140 17.85 -4.55 -8.00
C GLY A 140 17.97 -5.57 -6.87
N ASP A 141 17.39 -5.22 -5.71
CA ASP A 141 17.43 -6.08 -4.53
C ASP A 141 16.45 -7.25 -4.62
N LEU A 142 15.44 -7.14 -5.48
CA LEU A 142 14.34 -8.10 -5.62
C LEU A 142 13.89 -8.26 -7.06
N SER A 143 13.79 -9.50 -7.54
CA SER A 143 13.22 -9.79 -8.85
C SER A 143 11.71 -9.58 -8.86
N VAL A 144 11.23 -8.74 -9.77
CA VAL A 144 9.81 -8.46 -9.98
C VAL A 144 9.43 -8.87 -11.39
N ALA A 145 8.44 -9.75 -11.50
CA ALA A 145 7.85 -10.11 -12.78
C ALA A 145 6.46 -9.49 -12.95
N ALA A 146 6.08 -9.23 -14.21
CA ALA A 146 4.66 -9.00 -14.50
C ALA A 146 3.88 -10.28 -14.15
N GLY A 147 2.78 -10.12 -13.43
CA GLY A 147 1.99 -11.26 -13.00
C GLY A 147 1.31 -11.96 -14.19
N PRO A 148 1.10 -13.27 -14.12
CA PRO A 148 0.28 -13.99 -15.08
C PRO A 148 -1.15 -13.47 -15.05
N MET A 149 -1.82 -13.34 -16.21
CA MET A 149 -3.12 -12.74 -16.34
C MET A 149 -4.22 -13.78 -16.60
N GLY A 150 -5.34 -13.63 -15.90
CA GLY A 150 -6.63 -14.15 -16.25
C GLY A 150 -6.84 -15.67 -16.20
N ARG A 151 -8.04 -16.09 -16.62
CA ARG A 151 -8.49 -17.49 -16.68
C ARG A 151 -7.69 -18.35 -17.66
N SER A 152 -7.01 -17.76 -18.62
CA SER A 152 -6.16 -18.48 -19.58
C SER A 152 -4.90 -19.09 -18.94
N SER A 153 -4.50 -18.60 -17.78
CA SER A 153 -3.39 -19.19 -17.01
C SER A 153 -3.75 -20.50 -16.31
N SER A 154 -5.03 -20.83 -16.20
CA SER A 154 -5.50 -22.07 -15.54
C SER A 154 -5.60 -23.29 -16.46
N ALA A 155 -5.56 -23.09 -17.78
CA ALA A 155 -5.81 -24.16 -18.75
C ALA A 155 -4.56 -24.73 -19.44
N GLN A 156 -3.46 -24.03 -19.39
CA GLN A 156 -2.24 -24.50 -20.00
C GLN A 156 -1.02 -24.10 -19.15
N THR A 157 -0.40 -25.13 -18.60
CA THR A 157 1.02 -25.14 -18.25
C THR A 157 1.37 -24.66 -16.84
N ASP A 158 2.06 -25.49 -16.12
CA ASP A 158 3.26 -25.28 -15.30
C ASP A 158 3.87 -23.86 -15.41
N TYR A 159 3.08 -22.83 -15.03
CA TYR A 159 3.70 -21.56 -14.70
C TYR A 159 4.52 -21.80 -13.42
N LYS A 160 5.79 -22.11 -13.64
CA LYS A 160 6.78 -22.00 -12.59
C LYS A 160 6.76 -20.55 -12.14
N LEU A 161 6.03 -20.28 -11.06
CA LEU A 161 6.03 -18.98 -10.40
C LEU A 161 7.41 -18.78 -9.76
N GLU A 162 8.43 -18.48 -10.56
CA GLU A 162 9.85 -18.41 -10.15
C GLU A 162 10.17 -17.08 -9.49
N ALA A 163 9.50 -15.97 -9.89
CA ALA A 163 9.73 -14.69 -9.28
C ALA A 163 9.24 -14.65 -7.82
N GLU A 164 9.91 -13.86 -6.99
CA GLU A 164 9.51 -13.65 -5.60
C GLU A 164 8.35 -12.65 -5.49
N VAL A 165 8.26 -11.71 -6.43
CA VAL A 165 7.22 -10.69 -6.48
C VAL A 165 6.58 -10.64 -7.85
N TYR A 166 5.26 -10.57 -7.87
CA TYR A 166 4.45 -10.36 -9.07
C TYR A 166 3.76 -9.01 -9.01
N SER A 167 3.85 -8.26 -10.11
CA SER A 167 3.24 -6.94 -10.23
C SER A 167 2.01 -6.97 -11.13
N TYR A 168 0.95 -6.36 -10.65
CA TYR A 168 -0.29 -6.11 -11.37
C TYR A 168 -0.56 -4.62 -11.39
N SER A 169 -0.81 -4.06 -12.54
CA SER A 169 -1.06 -2.64 -12.67
C SER A 169 -2.22 -2.36 -13.63
N ARG A 170 -3.00 -1.35 -13.28
CA ARG A 170 -4.21 -0.97 -13.98
C ARG A 170 -4.30 0.54 -14.16
N SER A 171 -4.73 0.99 -15.32
CA SER A 171 -5.04 2.39 -15.60
C SER A 171 -6.34 2.50 -16.36
N LYS A 172 -7.25 3.39 -15.93
CA LYS A 172 -8.57 3.63 -16.56
C LYS A 172 -9.37 2.33 -16.76
N GLY A 173 -9.32 1.38 -15.82
CA GLY A 173 -10.07 0.13 -15.89
C GLY A 173 -9.47 -0.95 -16.79
N LEU A 174 -8.32 -0.70 -17.41
CA LEU A 174 -7.60 -1.64 -18.27
C LEU A 174 -6.25 -1.99 -17.66
N PHE A 175 -5.76 -3.19 -17.93
CA PHE A 175 -4.42 -3.59 -17.55
C PHE A 175 -3.37 -2.66 -18.17
N ALA A 176 -2.40 -2.24 -17.39
CA ALA A 176 -1.34 -1.32 -17.82
C ALA A 176 0.01 -1.91 -17.49
N GLY A 177 0.76 -2.32 -18.51
CA GLY A 177 2.16 -2.73 -18.31
C GLY A 177 3.00 -1.55 -17.84
N ILE A 178 3.61 -1.64 -16.67
CA ILE A 178 4.55 -0.64 -16.14
C ILE A 178 5.87 -1.29 -15.77
N THR A 179 6.96 -0.59 -16.01
CA THR A 179 8.29 -1.02 -15.57
C THR A 179 8.50 -0.56 -14.14
N LEU A 180 8.81 -1.48 -13.25
CA LEU A 180 9.09 -1.20 -11.83
C LEU A 180 10.59 -1.25 -11.50
N ASN A 181 11.43 -1.71 -12.41
CA ASN A 181 12.87 -1.80 -12.20
C ASN A 181 13.45 -0.42 -11.83
N GLY A 182 14.26 -0.40 -10.77
CA GLY A 182 14.82 0.83 -10.22
C GLY A 182 13.86 1.67 -9.38
N ALA A 183 12.63 1.21 -9.15
CA ALA A 183 11.74 1.87 -8.21
C ALA A 183 12.08 1.46 -6.78
N ALA A 184 12.17 2.44 -5.88
CA ALA A 184 12.43 2.24 -4.46
C ALA A 184 11.12 2.22 -3.66
N LEU A 185 10.97 1.23 -2.82
CA LEU A 185 9.94 1.15 -1.79
C LEU A 185 10.55 1.62 -0.47
N ALA A 186 9.82 2.44 0.27
CA ALA A 186 10.24 2.93 1.57
C ALA A 186 9.05 3.05 2.53
N ILE A 187 9.31 2.95 3.83
CA ILE A 187 8.30 3.15 4.86
C ILE A 187 7.90 4.63 4.91
N ASP A 188 6.60 4.90 4.90
CA ASP A 188 6.04 6.25 5.11
C ASP A 188 5.90 6.51 6.62
N ASN A 189 7.01 6.86 7.26
CA ASN A 189 7.03 7.10 8.70
C ASN A 189 5.99 8.12 9.14
N LYS A 190 5.75 9.15 8.31
CA LYS A 190 4.75 10.16 8.65
C LYS A 190 3.34 9.57 8.67
N ALA A 191 2.95 8.83 7.65
CA ALA A 191 1.63 8.21 7.58
C ALA A 191 1.42 7.19 8.68
N ASN A 192 2.44 6.38 8.99
CA ASN A 192 2.37 5.43 10.09
C ASN A 192 2.21 6.13 11.44
N ASN A 193 2.96 7.20 11.72
CA ASN A 193 2.79 7.98 12.94
C ASN A 193 1.44 8.72 13.01
N ASP A 194 0.90 9.15 11.86
CA ASP A 194 -0.42 9.82 11.80
C ASP A 194 -1.57 8.82 12.06
N PHE A 195 -1.39 7.55 11.71
CA PHE A 195 -2.41 6.51 11.85
C PHE A 195 -2.37 5.77 13.19
N TYR A 196 -1.15 5.48 13.70
CA TYR A 196 -0.93 4.77 14.95
C TYR A 196 -0.57 5.74 16.07
N ASP A 197 -1.24 5.65 17.20
CA ASP A 197 -0.93 6.50 18.38
C ASP A 197 0.50 6.33 18.89
N ASN A 198 1.05 5.11 18.81
CA ASN A 198 2.37 4.74 19.29
C ASN A 198 3.06 3.81 18.28
N TRP A 199 3.28 4.31 17.05
CA TRP A 199 3.98 3.52 16.05
C TRP A 199 5.48 3.41 16.36
N THR A 200 6.01 2.20 16.29
CA THR A 200 7.42 1.92 16.57
C THR A 200 8.21 1.65 15.30
N ASP A 201 7.84 0.59 14.59
CA ASP A 201 8.48 0.16 13.35
C ASP A 201 7.58 -0.79 12.54
N ALA A 202 7.92 -0.93 11.25
CA ALA A 202 7.17 -1.76 10.33
C ALA A 202 7.20 -3.26 10.70
N ASN A 203 8.32 -3.77 11.18
CA ASN A 203 8.46 -5.20 11.49
C ASN A 203 7.62 -5.62 12.69
N THR A 204 7.46 -4.74 13.68
CA THR A 204 6.55 -4.93 14.81
C THR A 204 5.10 -4.91 14.32
N THR A 205 4.75 -3.95 13.44
CA THR A 205 3.41 -3.82 12.87
C THR A 205 3.04 -5.03 12.00
N PHE A 206 3.97 -5.56 11.21
CA PHE A 206 3.75 -6.77 10.40
C PHE A 206 3.50 -8.05 11.23
N LYS A 207 3.86 -8.04 12.50
CA LYS A 207 3.58 -9.17 13.42
C LYS A 207 2.27 -9.02 14.18
N SER A 208 1.67 -7.83 14.14
CA SER A 208 0.44 -7.52 14.87
C SER A 208 -0.79 -7.58 13.97
N SER A 209 -1.97 -7.77 14.56
CA SER A 209 -3.29 -7.65 13.94
C SER A 209 -4.29 -7.03 14.92
N ASN A 210 -3.83 -6.08 15.70
CA ASN A 210 -4.56 -5.50 16.83
C ASN A 210 -5.45 -4.33 16.43
N VAL A 211 -5.17 -3.69 15.29
CA VAL A 211 -5.97 -2.59 14.81
C VAL A 211 -7.29 -3.14 14.28
N SER A 212 -8.38 -2.69 14.88
CA SER A 212 -9.74 -2.94 14.43
C SER A 212 -10.40 -1.60 14.12
N SER A 213 -10.53 -1.31 12.85
CA SER A 213 -11.36 -0.24 12.33
C SER A 213 -12.07 -0.75 11.08
N LYS A 214 -13.25 -0.19 10.79
CA LYS A 214 -14.02 -0.69 9.64
C LYS A 214 -13.20 -0.75 8.33
N PRO A 215 -12.37 0.25 7.96
CA PRO A 215 -11.54 0.17 6.76
C PRO A 215 -10.50 -0.96 6.79
N VAL A 216 -9.88 -1.22 7.95
CA VAL A 216 -8.88 -2.28 8.10
C VAL A 216 -9.55 -3.66 8.02
N ASP A 217 -10.69 -3.82 8.69
CA ASP A 217 -11.43 -5.08 8.70
C ASP A 217 -12.01 -5.40 7.32
N ASP A 218 -12.54 -4.41 6.59
CA ASP A 218 -13.00 -4.54 5.20
C ASP A 218 -11.83 -4.96 4.28
N LEU A 219 -10.64 -4.40 4.45
CA LEU A 219 -9.46 -4.76 3.66
C LEU A 219 -8.99 -6.18 3.94
N ARG A 220 -8.95 -6.59 5.23
CA ARG A 220 -8.61 -7.97 5.61
C ARG A 220 -9.60 -8.97 5.03
N ALA A 221 -10.91 -8.71 5.20
CA ALA A 221 -11.95 -9.55 4.62
C ALA A 221 -11.78 -9.70 3.11
N ARG A 222 -11.45 -8.60 2.43
CA ARG A 222 -11.22 -8.64 0.99
C ARG A 222 -9.99 -9.46 0.61
N LEU A 223 -8.90 -9.36 1.35
CA LEU A 223 -7.71 -10.18 1.14
C LEU A 223 -7.95 -11.66 1.43
N ASP A 224 -8.87 -11.99 2.35
CA ASP A 224 -9.24 -13.37 2.67
C ASP A 224 -10.15 -14.01 1.61
N GLU A 225 -10.95 -13.24 0.88
CA GLU A 225 -11.76 -13.73 -0.24
C GLU A 225 -10.92 -14.24 -1.43
N PHE A 226 -9.65 -13.86 -1.49
CA PHE A 226 -8.70 -14.34 -2.48
C PHE A 226 -8.00 -15.66 -2.08
N ASN A 227 -8.35 -16.23 -0.92
CA ASN A 227 -7.78 -17.49 -0.40
C ASN A 227 -8.58 -18.73 -0.78
#